data_4cc9f5ed0b73aa0fd916723af2a37ec3
#
_entry.id   4cc9f5ed0b73aa0fd916723af2a37ec3
#
_cell.length_a   1.000
_cell.length_b   1.000
_cell.length_c   1.000
_cell.angle_alpha   90.00
_cell.angle_beta   90.00
_cell.angle_gamma   90.00
#
_symmetry.space_group_name_H-M   'P 1'
#
loop_
_entity.id
_entity.type
_entity.pdbx_description
1 polymer ?
#
loop_
_entity_poly.entity_id
_entity_poly.type
_entity_poly.pdbx_seq_one_letter_code
_entity_poly.pdbx_strand_id
1 'polypeptide(L)' 'MSPSTSKQSALIVGVGLIGGSIGQRLRESGWRVVGRDHSSRCLERALAVGAIDSI' A
#
# COMPACT_ATOMS: atom_id res chain seq x y z
N MET A 1 13.02 -14.12 -16.91
CA MET A 1 12.45 -13.73 -16.64
C MET A 1 11.46 -13.22 -16.68
N SER A 2 11.15 -12.86 -16.68
CA SER A 2 10.43 -12.43 -16.73
C SER A 2 9.61 -11.97 -16.38
N PRO A 3 9.10 -12.23 -16.24
CA PRO A 3 8.18 -11.57 -16.21
C PRO A 3 8.17 -10.33 -15.71
N SER A 4 8.72 -9.75 -16.01
CA SER A 4 8.87 -8.40 -15.66
C SER A 4 7.68 -7.58 -15.87
N THR A 5 6.67 -8.15 -16.48
CA THR A 5 5.42 -7.45 -16.65
C THR A 5 4.62 -7.39 -15.37
N SER A 6 4.97 -8.24 -14.42
CA SER A 6 4.24 -8.27 -13.14
C SER A 6 4.77 -7.20 -12.21
N LYS A 7 3.88 -6.42 -11.66
CA LYS A 7 4.24 -5.54 -10.58
C LYS A 7 4.53 -6.35 -9.33
N GLN A 8 5.49 -5.91 -8.56
CA GLN A 8 5.68 -6.48 -7.25
C GLN A 8 4.58 -6.00 -6.33
N SER A 9 4.24 -6.82 -5.37
CA SER A 9 3.14 -6.53 -4.46
C SER A 9 3.63 -6.55 -3.03
N ALA A 10 3.01 -5.72 -2.21
CA ALA A 10 3.30 -5.67 -0.79
C ALA A 10 2.00 -5.62 -0.02
N LEU A 11 1.96 -6.30 1.10
CA LEU A 11 0.85 -6.23 2.04
C LEU A 11 1.33 -5.49 3.27
N ILE A 12 0.63 -4.43 3.61
CA ILE A 12 0.95 -3.65 4.80
C ILE A 12 -0.14 -3.89 5.81
N VAL A 13 0.23 -4.42 6.96
CA VAL A 13 -0.68 -4.63 8.08
C VAL A 13 -0.43 -3.51 9.08
N GLY A 14 -1.49 -2.82 9.44
CA GLY A 14 -1.36 -1.67 10.31
C GLY A 14 -0.94 -0.42 9.55
N VAL A 15 -1.81 0.05 8.66
CA VAL A 15 -1.50 1.20 7.80
C VAL A 15 -1.70 2.54 8.52
N GLY A 16 -1.34 2.60 9.79
CA GLY A 16 -1.37 3.84 10.52
C GLY A 16 -0.26 4.77 10.06
N LEU A 17 0.39 5.42 10.99
CA LEU A 17 1.40 6.41 10.66
C LEU A 17 2.55 5.84 9.84
N ILE A 18 3.14 4.77 10.34
CA ILE A 18 4.35 4.23 9.72
C ILE A 18 4.03 3.49 8.43
N GLY A 19 3.00 2.66 8.48
CA GLY A 19 2.61 1.87 7.32
C GLY A 19 2.26 2.72 6.13
N GLY A 20 1.60 3.87 6.37
CA GLY A 20 1.23 4.78 5.29
C GLY A 20 2.44 5.34 4.56
N SER A 21 3.47 5.72 5.30
CA SER A 21 4.69 6.26 4.69
C SER A 21 5.39 5.22 3.83
N ILE A 22 5.48 3.99 4.34
CA ILE A 22 6.10 2.90 3.60
C ILE A 22 5.30 2.62 2.33
N GLY A 23 3.99 2.60 2.45
CA GLY A 23 3.12 2.35 1.30
C GLY A 23 3.32 3.36 0.19
N GLN A 24 3.39 4.63 0.53
CA GLN A 24 3.62 5.67 -0.46
C GLN A 24 4.94 5.48 -1.19
N ARG A 25 5.99 5.14 -0.46
CA ARG A 25 7.30 4.93 -1.07
C ARG A 25 7.29 3.71 -1.98
N LEU A 26 6.63 2.65 -1.58
CA LEU A 26 6.53 1.46 -2.42
C LEU A 26 5.77 1.77 -3.70
N ARG A 27 4.67 2.51 -3.59
CA ARG A 27 3.91 2.87 -4.78
C ARG A 27 4.72 3.75 -5.72
N GLU A 28 5.51 4.66 -5.18
CA GLU A 28 6.39 5.48 -6.00
C GLU A 28 7.41 4.64 -6.75
N SER A 29 7.77 3.50 -6.18
CA SER A 29 8.70 2.57 -6.82
C SER A 29 7.99 1.58 -7.75
N GLY A 30 6.69 1.72 -7.93
CA GLY A 30 5.95 0.90 -8.86
C GLY A 30 5.35 -0.36 -8.26
N TRP A 31 5.35 -0.49 -6.95
CA TRP A 31 4.75 -1.65 -6.29
C TRP A 31 3.25 -1.49 -6.17
N ARG A 32 2.55 -2.62 -6.19
CA ARG A 32 1.15 -2.65 -5.82
C ARG A 32 1.08 -2.85 -4.31
N VAL A 33 0.35 -1.99 -3.63
CA VAL A 33 0.30 -2.01 -2.16
C VAL A 33 -1.11 -2.29 -1.70
N VAL A 34 -1.27 -3.33 -0.89
CA VAL A 34 -2.54 -3.68 -0.27
C VAL A 34 -2.43 -3.40 1.22
N GLY A 35 -3.42 -2.74 1.78
CA GLY A 35 -3.40 -2.37 3.18
C GLY A 35 -4.41 -3.12 4.00
N ARG A 36 -4.06 -3.41 5.24
CA ARG A 36 -4.95 -4.00 6.23
C ARG A 36 -4.79 -3.29 7.55
N ASP A 37 -5.92 -3.05 8.21
CA ASP A 37 -5.90 -2.38 9.50
C ASP A 37 -7.20 -2.67 10.22
N HIS A 38 -7.17 -2.59 11.53
CA HIS A 38 -8.38 -2.71 12.34
C HIS A 38 -9.31 -1.53 12.12
N SER A 39 -8.77 -0.40 11.75
CA SER A 39 -9.53 0.82 11.56
C SER A 39 -9.84 1.03 10.09
N SER A 40 -11.11 0.93 9.75
CA SER A 40 -11.53 1.21 8.37
C SER A 40 -11.26 2.67 8.01
N ARG A 41 -11.28 3.55 8.99
CA ARG A 41 -10.98 4.95 8.75
C ARG A 41 -9.54 5.14 8.28
N CYS A 42 -8.60 4.40 8.90
CA CYS A 42 -7.21 4.45 8.46
C CYS A 42 -7.06 3.94 7.05
N LEU A 43 -7.78 2.89 6.70
CA LEU A 43 -7.73 2.33 5.35
C LEU A 43 -8.29 3.31 4.33
N GLU A 44 -9.41 3.94 4.63
CA GLU A 44 -10.00 4.92 3.73
C GLU A 44 -9.04 6.09 3.52
N ARG A 45 -8.41 6.53 4.58
CA ARG A 45 -7.47 7.62 4.51
C ARG A 45 -6.25 7.24 3.69
N ALA A 46 -5.75 6.02 3.88
CA ALA A 46 -4.60 5.53 3.13
C ALA A 46 -4.91 5.46 1.64
N LEU A 47 -6.11 5.03 1.28
CA LEU A 47 -6.53 5.05 -0.11
C LEU A 47 -6.57 6.48 -0.64
N ALA A 48 -7.12 7.39 0.14
CA ALA A 48 -7.31 8.78 -0.30
C ALA A 48 -5.99 9.48 -0.54
N VAL A 49 -4.98 9.22 0.28
CA VAL A 49 -3.68 9.88 0.13
C VAL A 49 -2.72 9.10 -0.77
N GLY A 50 -3.15 7.99 -1.31
CA GLY A 50 -2.33 7.22 -2.22
C GLY A 50 -1.27 6.36 -1.55
N ALA A 51 -1.48 6.00 -0.28
CA ALA A 51 -0.54 5.14 0.41
C ALA A 51 -0.71 3.67 0.07
N ILE A 52 -1.93 3.28 -0.29
CA ILE A 52 -2.23 1.91 -0.69
C ILE A 52 -3.08 1.94 -1.96
N ASP A 53 -3.05 0.84 -2.69
CA ASP A 53 -3.85 0.69 -3.92
C ASP A 53 -5.22 0.11 -3.62
N SER A 54 -5.27 -0.80 -2.66
CA SER A 54 -6.52 -1.48 -2.34
C SER A 54 -6.46 -2.02 -0.92
N ILE A 55 -7.59 -2.48 -0.47
CA ILE A 55 -7.76 -3.07 0.85
C ILE A 55 -7.92 -4.58 0.73
#